data_b01aed70eec2bd060f964ca1d2466ed6
#
_entry.id   b01aed70eec2bd060f964ca1d2466ed6
#
_cell.length_a   1.000
_cell.length_b   1.000
_cell.length_c   1.000
_cell.angle_alpha   90.00
_cell.angle_beta   90.00
_cell.angle_gamma   90.00
#
_symmetry.space_group_name_H-M   'P 1'
#
loop_
_entity.id
_entity.type
_entity.pdbx_description
1 polymer ?
#
loop_
_entity_poly.entity_id
_entity_poly.type
_entity_poly.pdbx_seq_one_letter_code
_entity_poly.pdbx_strand_id
1 'polypeptide(L)'
;MAKRLTADDKRWLQEWEETKLGILNSAVVDTTESESDKHKRIKRLEANDEEWFAYYFPSYYSAKPAKFHIDATKRIMANARWYEVRAWSRELAKSTRTMMEVIKLALTGEIRNILLVSDSKDNADRLLMPYKITLEYNQRIANDYGKQPKFGAWKDGEFTTNGGVSFRGIGAGQSPRGTRNEAVRPDCLLIDDIDTDEECRNPDRIKTKWKWVEEALIPTVSVSGNYRIIFCGNIIAKDCCITRAKEKAHYVDIVNIRDEHGRSSWPEKNSEKDIDSILSMLSTASIQKEFYNNPITEGEVFKEITWGKCPPMKSLPFIVVYGDPSPSNKSGRKAKGASHKAVIAVGYQAGKYYVYDACLEQTKNSDFIQWYYDMRAKYGGKTVVYYFIENNSLQDPVWEQVLQPLAVKLGENQGGMIPIITDSTRKGDKYARIEATLEPLNRQSRLVFNIDESGNPNMQRLEEQMLAVSPGLPAPADGPDCLEGAIFQTNVKLSSVSTDAIIIGGARRNSKRY
;
A
#
# COMPACT_ATOMS: atom_id res chain seq x y z
N MET A 1 40.80 17.47 15.62
CA MET A 1 40.65 17.43 14.15
C MET A 1 39.20 17.73 13.80
N ALA A 2 38.93 18.77 13.02
CA ALA A 2 37.58 19.06 12.55
C ALA A 2 37.10 17.91 11.65
N LYS A 3 35.96 17.31 11.96
CA LYS A 3 35.36 16.23 11.18
C LYS A 3 35.04 16.79 9.78
N ARG A 4 35.58 16.16 8.74
CA ARG A 4 35.33 16.57 7.35
C ARG A 4 33.86 16.32 7.03
N LEU A 5 33.14 17.38 6.62
CA LEU A 5 31.72 17.29 6.26
C LEU A 5 31.53 16.28 5.11
N THR A 6 30.53 15.40 5.26
CA THR A 6 30.12 14.47 4.20
C THR A 6 29.43 15.23 3.05
N ALA A 7 29.18 14.58 1.94
CA ALA A 7 28.40 15.16 0.83
C ALA A 7 26.97 15.51 1.28
N ASP A 8 26.37 14.65 2.11
CA ASP A 8 25.04 14.88 2.67
C ASP A 8 25.00 16.04 3.64
N ASP A 9 26.04 16.20 4.51
CA ASP A 9 26.16 17.35 5.41
C ASP A 9 26.22 18.68 4.61
N LYS A 10 26.96 18.69 3.49
CA LYS A 10 27.08 19.88 2.64
C LYS A 10 25.78 20.24 1.95
N ARG A 11 25.06 19.23 1.43
CA ARG A 11 23.75 19.41 0.81
C ARG A 11 22.74 19.95 1.82
N TRP A 12 22.73 19.38 3.02
CA TRP A 12 21.87 19.83 4.11
C TRP A 12 22.15 21.30 4.50
N LEU A 13 23.42 21.70 4.61
CA LEU A 13 23.80 23.09 4.88
C LEU A 13 23.36 24.04 3.77
N GLN A 14 23.45 23.62 2.52
CA GLN A 14 23.00 24.41 1.38
C GLN A 14 21.47 24.60 1.43
N GLU A 15 20.70 23.53 1.61
CA GLU A 15 19.24 23.58 1.75
C GLU A 15 18.82 24.49 2.93
N TRP A 16 19.56 24.42 4.03
CA TRP A 16 19.33 25.26 5.20
C TRP A 16 19.54 26.77 4.88
N GLU A 17 20.65 27.10 4.23
CA GLU A 17 20.96 28.49 3.85
C GLU A 17 19.97 29.06 2.81
N GLU A 18 19.58 28.25 1.82
CA GLU A 18 18.59 28.66 0.81
C GLU A 18 17.23 28.93 1.46
N THR A 19 16.77 28.04 2.34
CA THR A 19 15.51 28.21 3.09
C THR A 19 15.54 29.47 3.95
N LYS A 20 16.63 29.69 4.69
CA LYS A 20 16.84 30.86 5.52
C LYS A 20 16.80 32.17 4.71
N LEU A 21 17.51 32.22 3.59
CA LEU A 21 17.52 33.38 2.71
C LEU A 21 16.13 33.65 2.12
N GLY A 22 15.41 32.61 1.71
CA GLY A 22 14.04 32.74 1.23
C GLY A 22 13.10 33.36 2.26
N ILE A 23 13.20 32.94 3.52
CA ILE A 23 12.37 33.45 4.63
C ILE A 23 12.76 34.90 4.96
N LEU A 24 14.06 35.22 5.10
CA LEU A 24 14.55 36.57 5.39
C LEU A 24 14.11 37.59 4.34
N ASN A 25 14.19 37.23 3.07
CA ASN A 25 13.86 38.11 1.97
C ASN A 25 12.35 38.35 1.77
N SER A 26 11.53 37.36 2.17
CA SER A 26 10.08 37.40 1.93
C SER A 26 9.25 37.91 3.11
N ALA A 27 9.75 37.80 4.33
CA ALA A 27 9.02 38.15 5.57
C ALA A 27 9.47 39.50 6.18
N VAL A 28 9.61 40.53 5.35
CA VAL A 28 10.02 41.90 5.78
C VAL A 28 8.90 42.58 6.58
N VAL A 29 9.26 43.26 7.65
CA VAL A 29 8.35 43.97 8.56
C VAL A 29 8.21 45.44 8.14
N ASP A 30 7.00 46.00 8.23
CA ASP A 30 6.76 47.42 8.13
C ASP A 30 7.13 48.10 9.47
N THR A 31 8.22 48.83 9.48
CA THR A 31 8.71 49.53 10.67
C THR A 31 7.93 50.80 10.99
N THR A 32 7.00 51.23 10.13
CA THR A 32 6.18 52.44 10.31
C THR A 32 4.82 52.15 10.94
N GLU A 33 4.45 50.85 11.10
CA GLU A 33 3.19 50.44 11.67
C GLU A 33 3.06 50.81 13.15
N SER A 34 1.92 51.44 13.53
CA SER A 34 1.66 51.73 14.94
C SER A 34 1.33 50.48 15.75
N GLU A 35 1.60 50.46 17.06
CA GLU A 35 1.25 49.32 17.93
C GLU A 35 -0.26 49.02 17.92
N SER A 36 -1.11 50.06 17.81
CA SER A 36 -2.57 49.88 17.69
C SER A 36 -2.97 49.14 16.42
N ASP A 37 -2.36 49.52 15.29
CA ASP A 37 -2.69 48.89 13.99
C ASP A 37 -2.10 47.48 13.89
N LYS A 38 -0.91 47.29 14.45
CA LYS A 38 -0.33 45.94 14.62
C LYS A 38 -1.26 45.01 15.38
N HIS A 39 -1.81 45.41 16.52
CA HIS A 39 -2.76 44.59 17.28
C HIS A 39 -4.03 44.26 16.47
N LYS A 40 -4.59 45.24 15.74
CA LYS A 40 -5.73 45.04 14.86
C LYS A 40 -5.41 44.03 13.73
N ARG A 41 -4.21 44.18 13.13
CA ARG A 41 -3.75 43.29 12.08
C ARG A 41 -3.57 41.87 12.58
N ILE A 42 -2.88 41.66 13.70
CA ILE A 42 -2.69 40.34 14.31
C ILE A 42 -4.05 39.66 14.55
N LYS A 43 -4.97 40.38 15.21
CA LYS A 43 -6.32 39.86 15.51
C LYS A 43 -7.10 39.48 14.24
N ARG A 44 -7.00 40.29 13.18
CA ARG A 44 -7.61 39.99 11.89
C ARG A 44 -7.00 38.75 11.25
N LEU A 45 -5.68 38.64 11.25
CA LEU A 45 -4.94 37.53 10.69
C LEU A 45 -5.26 36.20 11.44
N GLU A 46 -5.26 36.25 12.77
CA GLU A 46 -5.60 35.06 13.58
C GLU A 46 -7.01 34.54 13.30
N ALA A 47 -7.94 35.42 12.97
CA ALA A 47 -9.31 35.07 12.61
C ALA A 47 -9.46 34.49 11.19
N ASN A 48 -8.44 34.62 10.33
CA ASN A 48 -8.45 34.13 8.95
C ASN A 48 -7.18 33.30 8.67
N ASP A 49 -7.32 32.00 8.60
CA ASP A 49 -6.20 31.06 8.42
C ASP A 49 -5.40 31.35 7.14
N GLU A 50 -6.08 31.59 6.02
CA GLU A 50 -5.41 31.78 4.73
C GLU A 50 -4.68 33.14 4.66
N GLU A 51 -5.25 34.20 5.22
CA GLU A 51 -4.56 35.49 5.33
C GLU A 51 -3.35 35.37 6.26
N TRP A 52 -3.46 34.62 7.35
CA TRP A 52 -2.39 34.37 8.29
C TRP A 52 -1.23 33.62 7.61
N PHE A 53 -1.51 32.54 6.85
CA PHE A 53 -0.48 31.80 6.12
C PHE A 53 0.17 32.66 5.04
N ALA A 54 -0.60 33.37 4.25
CA ALA A 54 -0.07 34.26 3.22
C ALA A 54 0.82 35.36 3.80
N TYR A 55 0.50 35.88 4.98
CA TYR A 55 1.28 36.93 5.64
C TYR A 55 2.57 36.40 6.26
N TYR A 56 2.50 35.28 7.05
CA TYR A 56 3.68 34.79 7.75
C TYR A 56 4.56 33.86 6.92
N PHE A 57 4.02 33.23 5.86
CA PHE A 57 4.75 32.28 5.03
C PHE A 57 4.75 32.64 3.54
N PRO A 58 5.08 33.86 3.14
CA PRO A 58 4.99 34.24 1.73
C PRO A 58 5.91 33.43 0.81
N SER A 59 7.04 32.93 1.30
CA SER A 59 7.93 32.02 0.54
C SER A 59 7.33 30.63 0.28
N TYR A 60 6.44 30.14 1.14
CA TYR A 60 5.76 28.85 1.00
C TYR A 60 4.38 28.97 0.35
N TYR A 61 3.77 30.16 0.39
CA TYR A 61 2.44 30.45 -0.14
C TYR A 61 2.52 30.92 -1.61
N SER A 62 3.14 30.07 -2.46
CA SER A 62 3.46 30.40 -3.86
C SER A 62 2.26 30.28 -4.82
N ALA A 63 1.21 29.56 -4.43
CA ALA A 63 -0.01 29.40 -5.19
C ALA A 63 -1.23 29.48 -4.27
N LYS A 64 -2.40 29.85 -4.81
CA LYS A 64 -3.64 29.82 -4.04
C LYS A 64 -3.92 28.38 -3.58
N PRO A 65 -4.33 28.17 -2.31
CA PRO A 65 -4.64 26.84 -1.81
C PRO A 65 -5.88 26.27 -2.50
N ALA A 66 -5.83 24.99 -2.81
CA ALA A 66 -7.01 24.25 -3.25
C ALA A 66 -7.98 24.03 -2.08
N LYS A 67 -9.21 23.64 -2.40
CA LYS A 67 -10.26 23.40 -1.41
C LYS A 67 -9.86 22.42 -0.31
N PHE A 68 -9.17 21.32 -0.66
CA PHE A 68 -8.74 20.32 0.32
C PHE A 68 -7.74 20.88 1.35
N HIS A 69 -6.86 21.82 0.97
CA HIS A 69 -5.97 22.50 1.92
C HIS A 69 -6.76 23.30 2.94
N ILE A 70 -7.72 24.09 2.46
CA ILE A 70 -8.57 24.94 3.31
C ILE A 70 -9.41 24.08 4.26
N ASP A 71 -10.00 23.02 3.74
CA ASP A 71 -10.86 22.12 4.52
C ASP A 71 -10.03 21.37 5.59
N ALA A 72 -8.80 20.92 5.28
CA ALA A 72 -7.91 20.29 6.24
C ALA A 72 -7.53 21.25 7.38
N THR A 73 -7.17 22.51 7.05
CA THR A 73 -6.90 23.51 8.07
C THR A 73 -8.11 23.79 8.95
N LYS A 74 -9.30 23.95 8.38
CA LYS A 74 -10.52 24.15 9.18
C LYS A 74 -10.76 22.99 10.15
N ARG A 75 -10.52 21.75 9.71
CA ARG A 75 -10.70 20.59 10.59
C ARG A 75 -9.75 20.61 11.78
N ILE A 76 -8.45 20.86 11.54
CA ILE A 76 -7.47 20.82 12.63
C ILE A 76 -7.59 22.01 13.58
N MET A 77 -7.97 23.22 13.06
CA MET A 77 -8.18 24.41 13.90
C MET A 77 -9.45 24.29 14.75
N ALA A 78 -10.52 23.72 14.20
CA ALA A 78 -11.80 23.60 14.90
C ALA A 78 -11.81 22.52 15.99
N ASN A 79 -10.91 21.54 15.97
CA ASN A 79 -10.97 20.38 16.83
C ASN A 79 -9.73 20.29 17.74
N ALA A 80 -9.94 20.48 19.02
CA ALA A 80 -8.88 20.39 20.02
C ALA A 80 -8.46 18.95 20.34
N ARG A 81 -9.30 17.95 19.98
CA ARG A 81 -9.01 16.51 20.10
C ARG A 81 -9.29 15.88 18.75
N TRP A 82 -8.22 15.63 17.98
CA TRP A 82 -8.33 15.25 16.59
C TRP A 82 -7.29 14.23 16.16
N TYR A 83 -7.72 13.26 15.36
CA TYR A 83 -6.82 12.33 14.66
C TYR A 83 -7.20 12.29 13.18
N GLU A 84 -6.30 12.71 12.32
CA GLU A 84 -6.50 12.82 10.87
C GLU A 84 -5.40 12.11 10.12
N VAL A 85 -5.79 11.37 9.06
CA VAL A 85 -4.88 10.80 8.06
C VAL A 85 -4.94 11.67 6.81
N ARG A 86 -3.81 12.14 6.33
CA ARG A 86 -3.62 12.90 5.08
C ARG A 86 -2.81 12.08 4.09
N ALA A 87 -3.49 11.30 3.26
CA ALA A 87 -2.89 10.57 2.16
C ALA A 87 -2.94 11.45 0.89
N TRP A 88 -2.21 12.55 0.89
CA TRP A 88 -2.12 13.43 -0.26
C TRP A 88 -0.94 13.02 -1.13
N SER A 89 -1.17 12.97 -2.45
CA SER A 89 -0.13 12.60 -3.41
C SER A 89 1.05 13.57 -3.38
N ARG A 90 2.15 13.19 -4.01
CA ARG A 90 3.27 14.10 -4.24
C ARG A 90 2.78 15.37 -4.94
N GLU A 91 3.48 16.49 -4.75
CA GLU A 91 3.22 17.82 -5.29
C GLU A 91 1.97 18.54 -4.73
N LEU A 92 1.27 17.96 -3.74
CA LEU A 92 0.12 18.59 -3.09
C LEU A 92 0.46 19.30 -1.77
N ALA A 93 1.74 19.61 -1.52
CA ALA A 93 2.25 20.41 -0.40
C ALA A 93 1.82 19.94 1.01
N LYS A 94 1.63 18.63 1.21
CA LYS A 94 1.22 17.98 2.46
C LYS A 94 2.03 18.45 3.67
N SER A 95 3.35 18.23 3.65
CA SER A 95 4.25 18.59 4.77
C SER A 95 4.34 20.11 4.98
N THR A 96 4.35 20.90 3.90
CA THR A 96 4.37 22.36 3.98
C THR A 96 3.10 22.94 4.61
N ARG A 97 1.93 22.45 4.19
CA ARG A 97 0.65 22.88 4.74
C ARG A 97 0.55 22.54 6.22
N THR A 98 0.91 21.31 6.58
CA THR A 98 0.91 20.86 7.99
C THR A 98 1.89 21.66 8.84
N MET A 99 3.06 22.03 8.30
CA MET A 99 4.01 22.89 9.01
C MET A 99 3.39 24.25 9.34
N MET A 100 2.75 24.92 8.38
CA MET A 100 2.11 26.21 8.61
C MET A 100 1.01 26.13 9.69
N GLU A 101 0.21 25.09 9.66
CA GLU A 101 -0.83 24.82 10.65
C GLU A 101 -0.28 24.60 12.05
N VAL A 102 0.74 23.74 12.17
CA VAL A 102 1.38 23.44 13.46
C VAL A 102 2.06 24.69 14.05
N ILE A 103 2.75 25.50 13.22
CA ILE A 103 3.35 26.76 13.70
C ILE A 103 2.26 27.75 14.14
N LYS A 104 1.14 27.87 13.41
CA LYS A 104 0.01 28.72 13.84
C LYS A 104 -0.51 28.26 15.21
N LEU A 105 -0.83 26.98 15.37
CA LEU A 105 -1.32 26.42 16.64
C LEU A 105 -0.34 26.64 17.79
N ALA A 106 0.97 26.54 17.52
CA ALA A 106 2.02 26.79 18.51
C ALA A 106 2.09 28.25 18.92
N LEU A 107 2.04 29.19 17.97
CA LEU A 107 2.14 30.64 18.24
C LEU A 107 0.87 31.20 18.89
N THR A 108 -0.30 30.62 18.60
CA THR A 108 -1.57 31.01 19.23
C THR A 108 -1.81 30.29 20.57
N GLY A 109 -0.88 29.44 21.03
CA GLY A 109 -0.95 28.78 22.33
C GLY A 109 -1.86 27.57 22.43
N GLU A 110 -2.33 27.06 21.29
CA GLU A 110 -3.23 25.89 21.18
C GLU A 110 -2.50 24.55 21.42
N ILE A 111 -1.20 24.49 21.12
CA ILE A 111 -0.33 23.33 21.34
C ILE A 111 1.00 23.78 21.96
N ARG A 112 1.61 22.89 22.78
CA ARG A 112 2.84 23.21 23.51
C ARG A 112 3.94 22.16 23.42
N ASN A 113 3.63 20.94 23.04
CA ASN A 113 4.63 19.86 22.97
C ASN A 113 4.41 19.02 21.72
N ILE A 114 5.22 19.26 20.72
CA ILE A 114 5.11 18.71 19.38
C ILE A 114 6.16 17.62 19.18
N LEU A 115 5.72 16.40 18.82
CA LEU A 115 6.58 15.33 18.34
C LEU A 115 6.42 15.17 16.83
N LEU A 116 7.54 15.29 16.10
CA LEU A 116 7.62 15.00 14.68
C LEU A 116 8.24 13.62 14.51
N VAL A 117 7.57 12.75 13.79
CA VAL A 117 7.96 11.34 13.62
C VAL A 117 8.13 11.04 12.15
N SER A 118 9.23 10.38 11.79
CA SER A 118 9.47 9.87 10.44
C SER A 118 10.05 8.44 10.51
N ASP A 119 10.34 7.83 9.38
CA ASP A 119 10.93 6.48 9.29
C ASP A 119 12.25 6.36 10.05
N SER A 120 13.08 7.41 10.04
CA SER A 120 14.38 7.49 10.69
C SER A 120 14.54 8.77 11.50
N LYS A 121 15.54 8.80 12.41
CA LYS A 121 15.88 10.01 13.17
C LYS A 121 16.36 11.13 12.26
N ASP A 122 17.19 10.81 11.27
CA ASP A 122 17.74 11.80 10.35
C ASP A 122 16.63 12.44 9.51
N ASN A 123 15.64 11.67 9.06
CA ASN A 123 14.49 12.19 8.33
C ASN A 123 13.56 13.01 9.25
N ALA A 124 13.39 12.60 10.51
CA ALA A 124 12.64 13.39 11.49
C ALA A 124 13.32 14.75 11.77
N ASP A 125 14.65 14.79 11.84
CA ASP A 125 15.41 16.04 12.02
C ASP A 125 15.35 16.93 10.77
N ARG A 126 15.38 16.37 9.57
CA ARG A 126 15.12 17.10 8.31
C ARG A 126 13.71 17.68 8.27
N LEU A 127 12.71 16.92 8.69
CA LEU A 127 11.31 17.38 8.79
C LEU A 127 11.17 18.52 9.79
N LEU A 128 11.95 18.52 10.88
CA LEU A 128 11.94 19.56 11.91
C LEU A 128 12.65 20.84 11.50
N MET A 129 13.61 20.77 10.56
CA MET A 129 14.44 21.89 10.13
C MET A 129 13.63 23.12 9.64
N PRO A 130 12.63 22.99 8.75
CA PRO A 130 11.83 24.12 8.29
C PRO A 130 11.10 24.87 9.43
N TYR A 131 10.64 24.13 10.46
CA TYR A 131 10.03 24.74 11.65
C TYR A 131 11.03 25.61 12.40
N LYS A 132 12.23 25.05 12.66
CA LYS A 132 13.29 25.77 13.37
C LYS A 132 13.72 27.01 12.65
N ILE A 133 14.03 26.93 11.35
CA ILE A 133 14.46 28.06 10.53
C ILE A 133 13.37 29.15 10.47
N THR A 134 12.12 28.75 10.27
CA THR A 134 10.99 29.70 10.23
C THR A 134 10.85 30.45 11.55
N LEU A 135 10.85 29.74 12.66
CA LEU A 135 10.73 30.37 14.00
C LEU A 135 11.95 31.22 14.37
N GLU A 136 13.14 30.93 13.82
CA GLU A 136 14.36 31.68 14.11
C GLU A 136 14.51 32.93 13.25
N TYR A 137 14.21 32.85 11.95
CA TYR A 137 14.54 33.88 10.97
C TYR A 137 13.36 34.68 10.41
N ASN A 138 12.11 34.26 10.69
CA ASN A 138 10.94 34.97 10.22
C ASN A 138 10.73 36.28 11.01
N GLN A 139 11.03 37.40 10.38
CA GLN A 139 10.95 38.70 11.03
C GLN A 139 9.52 39.10 11.42
N ARG A 140 8.51 38.72 10.63
CA ARG A 140 7.10 39.00 10.95
C ARG A 140 6.65 38.22 12.19
N ILE A 141 7.03 36.94 12.30
CA ILE A 141 6.77 36.14 13.51
C ILE A 141 7.50 36.78 14.71
N ALA A 142 8.77 37.11 14.57
CA ALA A 142 9.53 37.74 15.66
C ALA A 142 8.95 39.10 16.09
N ASN A 143 8.44 39.91 15.15
CA ASN A 143 7.79 41.17 15.44
C ASN A 143 6.45 41.00 16.17
N ASP A 144 5.63 40.06 15.75
CA ASP A 144 4.24 39.95 16.21
C ASP A 144 4.08 38.99 17.42
N TYR A 145 4.85 37.92 17.49
CA TYR A 145 4.81 36.89 18.56
C TYR A 145 6.10 36.89 19.41
N GLY A 146 7.01 37.81 19.18
CA GLY A 146 8.29 37.90 19.89
C GLY A 146 9.35 36.91 19.35
N LYS A 147 10.59 37.12 19.78
CA LYS A 147 11.73 36.26 19.42
C LYS A 147 11.50 34.85 19.95
N GLN A 148 11.58 33.85 19.08
CA GLN A 148 11.27 32.46 19.41
C GLN A 148 12.45 31.68 20.02
N PRO A 149 13.72 31.83 19.57
CA PRO A 149 14.84 31.05 20.09
C PRO A 149 15.06 31.22 21.61
N LYS A 150 14.99 30.14 22.36
CA LYS A 150 15.29 30.12 23.81
C LYS A 150 16.75 29.74 24.03
N PHE A 151 17.48 30.57 24.75
CA PHE A 151 18.89 30.34 25.06
C PHE A 151 19.10 29.00 25.78
N GLY A 152 20.06 28.20 25.31
CA GLY A 152 20.40 26.90 25.88
C GLY A 152 19.44 25.74 25.49
N ALA A 153 18.30 26.04 24.82
CA ALA A 153 17.30 25.05 24.43
C ALA A 153 16.98 25.09 22.93
N TRP A 154 17.92 25.51 22.07
CA TRP A 154 17.75 25.67 20.62
C TRP A 154 18.72 24.78 19.85
N LYS A 155 18.55 23.46 19.99
CA LYS A 155 19.43 22.45 19.37
C LYS A 155 18.81 21.87 18.10
N ASP A 156 19.64 21.26 17.24
CA ASP A 156 19.13 20.47 16.13
C ASP A 156 18.44 19.20 16.66
N GLY A 157 17.32 18.82 16.04
CA GLY A 157 16.53 17.67 16.43
C GLY A 157 15.64 17.85 17.68
N GLU A 158 15.89 18.90 18.51
CA GLU A 158 15.04 19.24 19.65
C GLU A 158 15.24 20.69 20.06
N PHE A 159 14.19 21.49 20.13
CA PHE A 159 14.26 22.87 20.61
C PHE A 159 12.99 23.30 21.33
N THR A 160 13.14 24.32 22.18
CA THR A 160 12.02 24.96 22.90
C THR A 160 12.03 26.46 22.62
N THR A 161 10.85 27.01 22.32
CA THR A 161 10.68 28.45 22.11
C THR A 161 10.70 29.23 23.44
N ASN A 162 10.91 30.55 23.36
CA ASN A 162 10.77 31.42 24.54
C ASN A 162 9.37 31.37 25.16
N GLY A 163 8.34 31.10 24.34
CA GLY A 163 6.96 30.88 24.78
C GLY A 163 6.74 29.51 25.46
N GLY A 164 7.78 28.67 25.57
CA GLY A 164 7.71 27.36 26.22
C GLY A 164 7.16 26.24 25.34
N VAL A 165 7.01 26.46 24.04
CA VAL A 165 6.59 25.43 23.08
C VAL A 165 7.80 24.56 22.69
N SER A 166 7.68 23.23 22.85
CA SER A 166 8.74 22.27 22.55
C SER A 166 8.47 21.54 21.24
N PHE A 167 9.52 21.38 20.44
CA PHE A 167 9.54 20.61 19.20
C PHE A 167 10.63 19.54 19.29
N ARG A 168 10.31 18.31 18.93
CA ARG A 168 11.26 17.19 18.94
C ARG A 168 11.02 16.22 17.79
N GLY A 169 12.08 15.90 17.05
CA GLY A 169 12.09 14.85 16.03
C GLY A 169 12.42 13.49 16.64
N ILE A 170 11.70 12.44 16.27
CA ILE A 170 12.00 11.05 16.64
C ILE A 170 11.84 10.14 15.43
N GLY A 171 12.73 9.16 15.27
CA GLY A 171 12.62 8.12 14.28
C GLY A 171 11.71 6.99 14.74
N ALA A 172 11.08 6.30 13.80
CA ALA A 172 10.27 5.12 14.08
C ALA A 172 11.06 4.07 14.87
N GLY A 173 10.41 3.45 15.87
CA GLY A 173 11.04 2.47 16.75
C GLY A 173 11.86 3.07 17.91
N GLN A 174 12.19 4.36 17.90
CA GLN A 174 12.84 5.00 19.03
C GLN A 174 11.88 5.12 20.22
N SER A 175 12.44 5.17 21.45
CA SER A 175 11.62 5.35 22.64
C SER A 175 11.05 6.78 22.71
N PRO A 176 9.74 6.98 22.64
CA PRO A 176 9.13 8.29 22.85
C PRO A 176 9.01 8.63 24.36
N ARG A 177 9.53 7.78 25.25
CA ARG A 177 9.51 8.02 26.68
C ARG A 177 10.43 9.18 27.03
N GLY A 178 10.02 9.98 28.03
CA GLY A 178 10.78 11.18 28.43
C GLY A 178 10.55 12.39 27.53
N THR A 179 9.54 12.36 26.65
CA THR A 179 9.17 13.49 25.77
C THR A 179 8.29 14.54 26.47
N ARG A 180 8.20 14.49 27.79
CA ARG A 180 7.54 15.57 28.54
C ARG A 180 8.40 16.84 28.49
N ASN A 181 7.77 17.93 28.14
CA ASN A 181 8.33 19.26 28.30
C ASN A 181 7.75 19.84 29.61
N GLU A 182 8.57 19.93 30.66
CA GLU A 182 8.11 20.27 32.02
C GLU A 182 6.98 19.31 32.49
N ALA A 183 5.78 19.84 32.70
CA ALA A 183 4.60 19.05 33.09
C ALA A 183 3.71 18.66 31.88
N VAL A 184 4.01 19.12 30.65
CA VAL A 184 3.15 18.96 29.49
C VAL A 184 3.50 17.68 28.73
N ARG A 185 2.51 16.78 28.57
CA ARG A 185 2.62 15.65 27.63
C ARG A 185 2.54 16.14 26.20
N PRO A 186 3.03 15.37 25.21
CA PRO A 186 2.79 15.68 23.81
C PRO A 186 1.31 15.92 23.53
N ASP A 187 1.00 17.04 22.90
CA ASP A 187 -0.33 17.46 22.50
C ASP A 187 -0.47 17.63 20.99
N CYS A 188 0.66 17.47 20.26
CA CYS A 188 0.65 17.35 18.83
C CYS A 188 1.62 16.23 18.39
N LEU A 189 1.11 15.21 17.70
CA LEU A 189 1.89 14.18 17.04
C LEU A 189 1.78 14.39 15.52
N LEU A 190 2.87 14.74 14.88
CA LEU A 190 2.97 14.75 13.43
C LEU A 190 3.78 13.55 12.98
N ILE A 191 3.16 12.63 12.28
CA ILE A 191 3.78 11.43 11.71
C ILE A 191 3.82 11.65 10.21
N ASP A 192 5.02 11.78 9.63
CA ASP A 192 5.17 12.06 8.20
C ASP A 192 6.16 11.07 7.56
N ASP A 193 5.71 10.45 6.46
CA ASP A 193 6.45 9.48 5.65
C ASP A 193 7.16 8.40 6.50
N ILE A 194 6.40 7.75 7.39
CA ILE A 194 6.92 6.71 8.29
C ILE A 194 7.13 5.36 7.59
N ASP A 195 6.41 5.11 6.50
CA ASP A 195 6.48 3.88 5.73
C ASP A 195 7.57 3.98 4.65
N THR A 196 8.35 2.89 4.49
CA THR A 196 9.34 2.75 3.42
C THR A 196 9.02 1.55 2.54
N ASP A 197 9.40 1.61 1.26
CA ASP A 197 9.18 0.50 0.31
C ASP A 197 9.82 -0.82 0.78
N GLU A 198 11.03 -0.73 1.38
CA GLU A 198 11.72 -1.92 1.90
C GLU A 198 10.94 -2.61 3.02
N GLU A 199 10.42 -1.82 3.95
CA GLU A 199 9.68 -2.38 5.09
C GLU A 199 8.29 -2.88 4.69
N CYS A 200 7.62 -2.21 3.74
CA CYS A 200 6.32 -2.63 3.22
C CYS A 200 6.34 -3.98 2.50
N ARG A 201 7.52 -4.43 2.02
CA ARG A 201 7.71 -5.79 1.49
C ARG A 201 7.69 -6.87 2.58
N ASN A 202 7.76 -6.49 3.85
CA ASN A 202 7.79 -7.41 4.98
C ASN A 202 6.65 -7.12 5.98
N PRO A 203 5.55 -7.90 5.94
CA PRO A 203 4.39 -7.69 6.82
C PRO A 203 4.71 -7.69 8.32
N ASP A 204 5.75 -8.45 8.74
CA ASP A 204 6.15 -8.49 10.15
C ASP A 204 6.83 -7.18 10.58
N ARG A 205 7.59 -6.53 9.69
CA ARG A 205 8.17 -5.22 9.97
C ARG A 205 7.08 -4.17 10.12
N ILE A 206 6.11 -4.13 9.19
CA ILE A 206 4.96 -3.23 9.29
C ILE A 206 4.15 -3.47 10.56
N LYS A 207 3.88 -4.74 10.90
CA LYS A 207 3.20 -5.08 12.15
C LYS A 207 3.96 -4.60 13.38
N THR A 208 5.28 -4.75 13.40
CA THR A 208 6.13 -4.30 14.51
C THR A 208 6.16 -2.79 14.63
N LYS A 209 6.30 -2.08 13.50
CA LYS A 209 6.27 -0.61 13.45
C LYS A 209 4.91 -0.07 13.89
N TRP A 210 3.81 -0.65 13.40
CA TRP A 210 2.47 -0.27 13.80
C TRP A 210 2.21 -0.51 15.29
N LYS A 211 2.67 -1.65 15.82
CA LYS A 211 2.61 -1.93 17.26
C LYS A 211 3.33 -0.85 18.07
N TRP A 212 4.49 -0.38 17.60
CA TRP A 212 5.18 0.74 18.24
C TRP A 212 4.36 2.04 18.18
N VAL A 213 3.69 2.34 17.07
CA VAL A 213 2.78 3.50 16.97
C VAL A 213 1.64 3.38 17.98
N GLU A 214 0.99 2.23 18.08
CA GLU A 214 -0.16 2.02 18.98
C GLU A 214 0.22 1.93 20.46
N GLU A 215 1.32 1.27 20.81
CA GLU A 215 1.66 0.97 22.21
C GLU A 215 2.67 1.94 22.82
N ALA A 216 3.46 2.63 22.00
CA ALA A 216 4.49 3.53 22.50
C ALA A 216 4.25 5.00 22.10
N LEU A 217 3.92 5.30 20.85
CA LEU A 217 3.81 6.69 20.37
C LEU A 217 2.46 7.32 20.77
N ILE A 218 1.33 6.77 20.32
CA ILE A 218 0.01 7.32 20.61
C ILE A 218 -0.25 7.48 22.12
N PRO A 219 0.13 6.54 23.00
CA PRO A 219 -0.06 6.69 24.45
C PRO A 219 0.78 7.79 25.10
N THR A 220 1.63 8.51 24.37
CA THR A 220 2.32 9.69 24.91
C THR A 220 1.38 10.87 25.14
N VAL A 221 0.31 10.98 24.35
CA VAL A 221 -0.68 12.06 24.52
C VAL A 221 -1.46 11.91 25.83
N SER A 222 -2.07 13.00 26.26
CA SER A 222 -2.89 12.99 27.49
C SER A 222 -4.27 12.39 27.24
N VAL A 223 -4.74 11.53 28.11
CA VAL A 223 -6.10 10.96 28.05
C VAL A 223 -7.18 12.03 28.24
N SER A 224 -6.93 12.98 29.15
CA SER A 224 -7.88 14.05 29.51
C SER A 224 -7.60 15.39 28.84
N GLY A 225 -6.42 15.56 28.24
CA GLY A 225 -6.00 16.80 27.59
C GLY A 225 -6.41 16.89 26.12
N ASN A 226 -6.12 18.04 25.52
CA ASN A 226 -6.20 18.21 24.08
C ASN A 226 -5.07 17.44 23.39
N TYR A 227 -5.32 16.99 22.16
CA TYR A 227 -4.30 16.39 21.31
C TYR A 227 -4.67 16.53 19.84
N ARG A 228 -3.68 16.67 19.00
CA ARG A 228 -3.82 16.58 17.54
C ARG A 228 -2.84 15.56 17.01
N ILE A 229 -3.34 14.54 16.33
CA ILE A 229 -2.53 13.51 15.66
C ILE A 229 -2.77 13.68 14.17
N ILE A 230 -1.70 14.00 13.43
CA ILE A 230 -1.74 14.15 11.98
C ILE A 230 -0.82 13.10 11.39
N PHE A 231 -1.40 12.17 10.64
CA PHE A 231 -0.66 11.11 9.97
C PHE A 231 -0.59 11.45 8.47
N CYS A 232 0.57 11.88 8.04
CA CYS A 232 0.86 12.28 6.66
C CYS A 232 1.64 11.19 5.94
N GLY A 233 1.39 10.97 4.66
CA GLY A 233 2.14 10.05 3.82
C GLY A 233 1.41 9.75 2.52
N ASN A 234 2.04 8.95 1.67
CA ASN A 234 1.40 8.32 0.54
C ASN A 234 1.02 6.88 0.91
N ILE A 235 -0.02 6.33 0.28
CA ILE A 235 -0.34 4.91 0.42
C ILE A 235 0.58 4.15 -0.55
N ILE A 236 1.70 3.64 -0.04
CA ILE A 236 2.74 3.00 -0.85
C ILE A 236 2.61 1.48 -0.92
N ALA A 237 1.78 0.88 -0.07
CA ALA A 237 1.47 -0.54 -0.07
C ALA A 237 0.04 -0.80 0.42
N LYS A 238 -0.54 -1.95 0.09
CA LYS A 238 -1.88 -2.35 0.57
C LYS A 238 -1.92 -2.48 2.09
N ASP A 239 -0.85 -3.00 2.72
CA ASP A 239 -0.64 -3.03 4.18
C ASP A 239 0.59 -2.20 4.55
N CYS A 240 0.37 -1.03 5.13
CA CYS A 240 1.39 -0.12 5.64
C CYS A 240 0.83 0.66 6.84
N CYS A 241 1.65 1.43 7.53
CA CYS A 241 1.21 2.13 8.73
C CYS A 241 0.08 3.13 8.44
N ILE A 242 0.16 3.86 7.32
CA ILE A 242 -0.90 4.81 6.95
C ILE A 242 -2.25 4.13 6.65
N THR A 243 -2.27 2.93 6.04
CA THR A 243 -3.51 2.18 5.81
C THR A 243 -4.13 1.69 7.11
N ARG A 244 -3.32 1.30 8.08
CA ARG A 244 -3.78 0.92 9.42
C ARG A 244 -4.25 2.13 10.23
N ALA A 245 -3.59 3.29 10.07
CA ALA A 245 -4.00 4.55 10.68
C ALA A 245 -5.39 5.00 10.21
N LYS A 246 -5.74 4.75 8.94
CA LYS A 246 -7.07 5.04 8.38
C LYS A 246 -8.21 4.40 9.17
N GLU A 247 -8.01 3.21 9.73
CA GLU A 247 -9.03 2.49 10.50
C GLU A 247 -9.30 3.13 11.88
N LYS A 248 -8.40 3.97 12.37
CA LYS A 248 -8.44 4.58 13.70
C LYS A 248 -8.72 6.08 13.69
N ALA A 249 -8.50 6.73 12.55
CA ALA A 249 -8.63 8.19 12.42
C ALA A 249 -10.09 8.65 12.48
N HIS A 250 -10.31 9.85 13.02
CA HIS A 250 -11.61 10.53 12.95
C HIS A 250 -11.94 10.98 11.53
N TYR A 251 -10.91 11.28 10.73
CA TYR A 251 -11.06 11.68 9.34
C TYR A 251 -9.91 11.16 8.48
N VAL A 252 -10.25 10.74 7.28
CA VAL A 252 -9.28 10.25 6.28
C VAL A 252 -9.42 11.09 5.03
N ASP A 253 -8.36 11.80 4.68
CA ASP A 253 -8.29 12.69 3.53
C ASP A 253 -7.36 12.10 2.47
N ILE A 254 -7.92 11.50 1.45
CA ILE A 254 -7.16 10.93 0.32
C ILE A 254 -7.31 11.89 -0.85
N VAL A 255 -6.20 12.52 -1.27
CA VAL A 255 -6.19 13.44 -2.41
C VAL A 255 -5.14 12.98 -3.41
N ASN A 256 -5.59 12.63 -4.59
CA ASN A 256 -4.73 12.24 -5.71
C ASN A 256 -4.32 13.47 -6.51
N ILE A 257 -3.30 13.34 -7.36
CA ILE A 257 -2.84 14.45 -8.22
C ILE A 257 -3.95 14.94 -9.17
N ARG A 258 -4.87 14.04 -9.57
CA ARG A 258 -6.07 14.33 -10.33
C ARG A 258 -7.32 13.83 -9.61
N ASP A 259 -8.42 14.57 -9.78
CA ASP A 259 -9.74 14.21 -9.26
C ASP A 259 -10.36 13.02 -10.04
N GLU A 260 -11.56 12.61 -9.66
CA GLU A 260 -12.33 11.54 -10.31
C GLU A 260 -12.73 11.84 -11.78
N HIS A 261 -12.65 13.10 -12.17
CA HIS A 261 -12.89 13.57 -13.54
C HIS A 261 -11.60 13.74 -14.35
N GLY A 262 -10.46 13.32 -13.81
CA GLY A 262 -9.15 13.41 -14.46
C GLY A 262 -8.55 14.80 -14.49
N ARG A 263 -9.06 15.78 -13.72
CA ARG A 263 -8.55 17.15 -13.64
C ARG A 263 -7.61 17.31 -12.46
N SER A 264 -6.63 18.19 -12.59
CA SER A 264 -5.72 18.53 -11.50
C SER A 264 -6.47 18.87 -10.21
N SER A 265 -6.06 18.24 -9.11
CA SER A 265 -6.61 18.54 -7.78
C SER A 265 -6.14 19.90 -7.23
N TRP A 266 -5.07 20.45 -7.80
CA TRP A 266 -4.56 21.77 -7.48
C TRP A 266 -4.09 22.51 -8.74
N PRO A 267 -5.03 22.98 -9.58
CA PRO A 267 -4.71 23.60 -10.88
C PRO A 267 -3.93 24.92 -10.79
N GLU A 268 -4.02 25.63 -9.65
CA GLU A 268 -3.28 26.86 -9.42
C GLU A 268 -1.77 26.65 -9.32
N LYS A 269 -1.32 25.42 -9.01
CA LYS A 269 0.09 25.04 -8.96
C LYS A 269 0.46 24.07 -10.08
N ASN A 270 -0.32 23.03 -10.26
CA ASN A 270 0.00 21.89 -11.11
C ASN A 270 -0.91 21.89 -12.35
N SER A 271 -0.45 22.43 -13.48
CA SER A 271 -1.19 22.37 -14.73
C SER A 271 -1.28 20.92 -15.26
N GLU A 272 -2.30 20.61 -16.07
CA GLU A 272 -2.44 19.28 -16.69
C GLU A 272 -1.18 18.89 -17.50
N LYS A 273 -0.60 19.87 -18.21
CA LYS A 273 0.62 19.66 -19.00
C LYS A 273 1.83 19.29 -18.11
N ASP A 274 1.98 19.95 -16.97
CA ASP A 274 3.07 19.66 -16.03
C ASP A 274 2.91 18.29 -15.40
N ILE A 275 1.66 17.93 -15.03
CA ILE A 275 1.33 16.60 -14.53
C ILE A 275 1.66 15.55 -15.59
N ASP A 276 1.19 15.69 -16.83
CA ASP A 276 1.48 14.73 -17.91
C ASP A 276 2.97 14.60 -18.17
N SER A 277 3.72 15.71 -18.14
CA SER A 277 5.16 15.69 -18.32
C SER A 277 5.87 14.84 -17.26
N ILE A 278 5.52 15.00 -16.00
CA ILE A 278 6.11 14.19 -14.91
C ILE A 278 5.67 12.73 -14.98
N LEU A 279 4.37 12.47 -15.17
CA LEU A 279 3.86 11.11 -15.23
C LEU A 279 4.44 10.32 -16.41
N SER A 280 4.73 10.96 -17.54
CA SER A 280 5.33 10.30 -18.71
C SER A 280 6.74 9.75 -18.46
N MET A 281 7.44 10.20 -17.42
CA MET A 281 8.79 9.75 -17.05
C MET A 281 8.79 8.55 -16.07
N LEU A 282 7.61 8.12 -15.63
CA LEU A 282 7.47 7.16 -14.54
C LEU A 282 6.79 5.86 -15.00
N SER A 283 7.08 4.76 -14.32
CA SER A 283 6.33 3.52 -14.51
C SER A 283 4.90 3.64 -13.99
N THR A 284 3.99 2.84 -14.53
CA THR A 284 2.59 2.80 -14.08
C THR A 284 2.49 2.52 -12.58
N ALA A 285 3.31 1.61 -12.04
CA ALA A 285 3.29 1.31 -10.62
C ALA A 285 3.76 2.50 -9.76
N SER A 286 4.82 3.20 -10.17
CA SER A 286 5.27 4.43 -9.50
C SER A 286 4.20 5.52 -9.54
N ILE A 287 3.53 5.71 -10.68
CA ILE A 287 2.42 6.66 -10.85
C ILE A 287 1.29 6.32 -9.88
N GLN A 288 0.84 5.08 -9.87
CA GLN A 288 -0.28 4.65 -9.03
C GLN A 288 0.04 4.80 -7.53
N LYS A 289 1.25 4.47 -7.12
CA LYS A 289 1.70 4.59 -5.74
C LYS A 289 1.85 6.04 -5.28
N GLU A 290 2.62 6.85 -6.03
CA GLU A 290 3.06 8.17 -5.57
C GLU A 290 2.05 9.28 -5.85
N PHE A 291 1.23 9.12 -6.90
CA PHE A 291 0.32 10.16 -7.37
C PHE A 291 -1.17 9.81 -7.23
N TYR A 292 -1.50 8.51 -7.07
CA TYR A 292 -2.91 8.07 -6.96
C TYR A 292 -3.22 7.29 -5.69
N ASN A 293 -2.28 7.16 -4.73
CA ASN A 293 -2.48 6.42 -3.48
C ASN A 293 -3.07 5.00 -3.69
N ASN A 294 -2.76 4.40 -4.83
CA ASN A 294 -3.22 3.09 -5.28
C ASN A 294 -2.03 2.18 -5.61
N PRO A 295 -1.34 1.62 -4.60
CA PRO A 295 -0.14 0.84 -4.82
C PRO A 295 -0.45 -0.43 -5.62
N ILE A 296 0.25 -0.58 -6.75
CA ILE A 296 0.29 -1.79 -7.55
C ILE A 296 1.58 -2.52 -7.19
N THR A 297 1.50 -3.80 -6.87
CA THR A 297 2.68 -4.62 -6.61
C THR A 297 3.30 -5.00 -7.95
N GLU A 298 4.50 -4.51 -8.24
CA GLU A 298 5.30 -5.02 -9.36
C GLU A 298 6.07 -6.25 -8.88
N GLY A 299 5.95 -7.35 -9.62
CA GLY A 299 6.74 -8.54 -9.40
C GLY A 299 8.04 -8.51 -10.20
N GLU A 300 9.01 -9.29 -9.76
CA GLU A 300 10.29 -9.45 -10.46
C GLU A 300 10.13 -10.25 -11.75
N VAL A 301 9.33 -11.32 -11.72
CA VAL A 301 9.03 -12.21 -12.85
C VAL A 301 7.73 -11.79 -13.54
N PHE A 302 6.65 -11.58 -12.78
CA PHE A 302 5.35 -11.14 -13.27
C PHE A 302 5.14 -9.68 -12.90
N LYS A 303 5.29 -8.77 -13.84
CA LYS A 303 5.16 -7.32 -13.57
C LYS A 303 3.73 -6.90 -13.29
N GLU A 304 2.79 -7.48 -14.01
CA GLU A 304 1.36 -7.25 -13.86
C GLU A 304 0.59 -8.52 -14.25
N ILE A 305 -0.64 -8.65 -13.79
CA ILE A 305 -1.54 -9.74 -14.16
C ILE A 305 -2.68 -9.19 -15.02
N THR A 306 -2.93 -9.86 -16.15
CA THR A 306 -4.00 -9.45 -17.04
C THR A 306 -5.36 -9.91 -16.49
N TRP A 307 -6.21 -8.96 -16.13
CA TRP A 307 -7.61 -9.19 -15.81
C TRP A 307 -8.50 -8.91 -17.03
N GLY A 308 -9.47 -9.77 -17.29
CA GLY A 308 -10.36 -9.61 -18.43
C GLY A 308 -11.60 -10.49 -18.36
N LYS A 309 -12.56 -10.25 -19.26
CA LYS A 309 -13.77 -11.10 -19.34
C LYS A 309 -13.40 -12.48 -19.85
N CYS A 310 -13.83 -13.51 -19.11
CA CYS A 310 -13.74 -14.88 -19.54
C CYS A 310 -14.84 -15.23 -20.55
N PRO A 311 -14.57 -16.10 -21.54
CA PRO A 311 -15.59 -16.59 -22.47
C PRO A 311 -16.73 -17.30 -21.72
N PRO A 312 -17.96 -17.32 -22.27
CA PRO A 312 -19.02 -18.13 -21.70
C PRO A 312 -18.63 -19.61 -21.66
N MET A 313 -18.84 -20.30 -20.53
CA MET A 313 -18.39 -21.68 -20.33
C MET A 313 -18.88 -22.66 -21.41
N LYS A 314 -20.09 -22.44 -21.96
CA LYS A 314 -20.64 -23.23 -23.06
C LYS A 314 -19.82 -23.16 -24.35
N SER A 315 -18.97 -22.16 -24.51
CA SER A 315 -18.08 -22.01 -25.69
C SER A 315 -16.74 -22.72 -25.52
N LEU A 316 -16.44 -23.22 -24.31
CA LEU A 316 -15.21 -23.94 -24.02
C LEU A 316 -15.37 -25.43 -24.30
N PRO A 317 -14.34 -26.11 -24.84
CA PRO A 317 -14.36 -27.54 -25.02
C PRO A 317 -14.40 -28.27 -23.66
N PHE A 318 -13.73 -27.72 -22.64
CA PHE A 318 -13.71 -28.22 -21.26
C PHE A 318 -13.09 -27.16 -20.31
N ILE A 319 -13.21 -27.41 -19.00
CA ILE A 319 -12.49 -26.73 -17.92
C ILE A 319 -11.68 -27.78 -17.15
N VAL A 320 -10.49 -27.42 -16.72
CA VAL A 320 -9.65 -28.18 -15.78
C VAL A 320 -9.76 -27.52 -14.41
N VAL A 321 -10.13 -28.30 -13.40
CA VAL A 321 -10.05 -27.96 -11.99
C VAL A 321 -8.88 -28.75 -11.41
N TYR A 322 -7.85 -28.06 -10.98
CA TYR A 322 -6.63 -28.65 -10.44
C TYR A 322 -6.41 -28.22 -9.00
N GLY A 323 -6.02 -29.15 -8.14
CA GLY A 323 -5.75 -28.85 -6.74
C GLY A 323 -4.39 -29.32 -6.26
N ASP A 324 -3.76 -28.50 -5.42
CA ASP A 324 -2.53 -28.78 -4.69
C ASP A 324 -2.87 -28.95 -3.19
N PRO A 325 -2.77 -30.17 -2.64
CA PRO A 325 -3.19 -30.49 -1.28
C PRO A 325 -2.07 -30.26 -0.27
N SER A 326 -1.47 -29.14 -0.13
CA SER A 326 -0.44 -28.86 0.90
C SER A 326 -0.51 -29.80 2.14
N PRO A 327 0.60 -30.28 2.68
CA PRO A 327 0.63 -31.25 3.79
C PRO A 327 0.07 -30.71 5.12
N SER A 328 -0.10 -29.42 5.27
CA SER A 328 -0.62 -28.81 6.50
C SER A 328 -2.13 -29.00 6.65
N ASN A 329 -2.58 -29.51 7.80
CA ASN A 329 -4.03 -29.68 8.13
C ASN A 329 -4.45 -28.75 9.29
N LYS A 330 -3.85 -27.55 9.41
CA LYS A 330 -4.14 -26.61 10.49
C LYS A 330 -5.00 -25.46 9.96
N SER A 331 -6.18 -25.27 10.57
CA SER A 331 -6.98 -24.05 10.41
C SER A 331 -6.80 -23.14 11.62
N GLY A 332 -6.78 -21.83 11.42
CA GLY A 332 -7.08 -20.87 12.47
C GLY A 332 -5.92 -20.19 13.20
N ARG A 333 -4.66 -20.55 13.02
CA ARG A 333 -3.52 -19.68 13.32
C ARG A 333 -2.55 -19.74 12.15
N LYS A 334 -2.36 -18.60 11.48
CA LYS A 334 -1.36 -18.44 10.42
C LYS A 334 0.01 -18.80 10.99
N ALA A 335 0.45 -20.04 10.82
CA ALA A 335 1.81 -20.41 11.11
C ALA A 335 2.70 -19.73 10.06
N LYS A 336 3.69 -18.95 10.53
CA LYS A 336 4.67 -18.29 9.66
C LYS A 336 5.30 -19.33 8.74
N GLY A 337 5.19 -19.16 7.42
CA GLY A 337 5.75 -20.08 6.42
C GLY A 337 4.94 -21.38 6.15
N ALA A 338 3.70 -21.49 6.62
CA ALA A 338 2.87 -22.66 6.29
C ALA A 338 2.31 -22.53 4.87
N SER A 339 2.40 -23.65 4.10
CA SER A 339 1.88 -23.75 2.74
C SER A 339 0.36 -23.62 2.69
N HIS A 340 -0.15 -23.03 1.61
CA HIS A 340 -1.57 -22.94 1.31
C HIS A 340 -2.03 -24.18 0.55
N LYS A 341 -3.30 -24.56 0.72
CA LYS A 341 -4.00 -25.45 -0.20
C LYS A 341 -4.58 -24.61 -1.32
N ALA A 342 -4.52 -25.12 -2.54
CA ALA A 342 -5.00 -24.42 -3.72
C ALA A 342 -5.90 -25.28 -4.57
N VAL A 343 -7.02 -24.75 -5.08
CA VAL A 343 -7.84 -25.35 -6.14
C VAL A 343 -8.15 -24.26 -7.16
N ILE A 344 -7.77 -24.46 -8.41
CA ILE A 344 -7.89 -23.46 -9.48
C ILE A 344 -8.64 -24.04 -10.68
N ALA A 345 -9.57 -23.26 -11.23
CA ALA A 345 -10.33 -23.60 -12.44
C ALA A 345 -9.78 -22.84 -13.65
N VAL A 346 -9.32 -23.57 -14.67
CA VAL A 346 -8.73 -23.02 -15.89
C VAL A 346 -9.47 -23.52 -17.11
N GLY A 347 -9.84 -22.61 -18.02
CA GLY A 347 -10.35 -22.90 -19.35
C GLY A 347 -9.39 -22.46 -20.45
N TYR A 348 -9.53 -23.00 -21.65
CA TYR A 348 -8.71 -22.63 -22.81
C TYR A 348 -9.58 -22.33 -24.03
N GLN A 349 -9.30 -21.21 -24.69
CA GLN A 349 -9.93 -20.86 -25.95
C GLN A 349 -9.04 -19.94 -26.79
N ALA A 350 -8.94 -20.19 -28.07
CA ALA A 350 -8.25 -19.34 -29.04
C ALA A 350 -6.82 -18.92 -28.64
N GLY A 351 -6.04 -19.85 -28.07
CA GLY A 351 -4.65 -19.58 -27.68
C GLY A 351 -4.47 -18.91 -26.32
N LYS A 352 -5.57 -18.67 -25.58
CA LYS A 352 -5.54 -18.04 -24.25
C LYS A 352 -6.02 -18.98 -23.17
N TYR A 353 -5.42 -18.87 -21.99
CA TYR A 353 -5.84 -19.55 -20.76
C TYR A 353 -6.61 -18.58 -19.88
N TYR A 354 -7.75 -19.00 -19.38
CA TYR A 354 -8.63 -18.18 -18.57
C TYR A 354 -8.74 -18.79 -17.18
N VAL A 355 -8.31 -18.06 -16.16
CA VAL A 355 -8.46 -18.44 -14.75
C VAL A 355 -9.84 -17.98 -14.29
N TYR A 356 -10.78 -18.92 -14.23
CA TYR A 356 -12.18 -18.63 -13.91
C TYR A 356 -12.40 -18.37 -12.43
N ASP A 357 -11.67 -19.10 -11.57
CA ASP A 357 -11.82 -19.04 -10.13
C ASP A 357 -10.63 -19.70 -9.43
N ALA A 358 -10.39 -19.30 -8.20
CA ALA A 358 -9.40 -19.91 -7.32
C ALA A 358 -9.91 -20.00 -5.89
N CYS A 359 -9.55 -21.07 -5.19
CA CYS A 359 -9.58 -21.20 -3.75
C CYS A 359 -8.14 -21.39 -3.27
N LEU A 360 -7.66 -20.54 -2.37
CA LEU A 360 -6.25 -20.50 -1.96
C LEU A 360 -6.16 -20.07 -0.49
N GLU A 361 -6.09 -21.02 0.43
CA GLU A 361 -6.06 -20.75 1.87
C GLU A 361 -5.30 -21.80 2.68
N GLN A 362 -4.88 -21.41 3.89
CA GLN A 362 -4.43 -22.36 4.92
C GLN A 362 -5.66 -22.94 5.61
N THR A 363 -6.10 -24.13 5.18
CA THR A 363 -7.35 -24.73 5.63
C THR A 363 -7.23 -26.22 5.90
N LYS A 364 -8.32 -26.83 6.41
CA LYS A 364 -8.43 -28.28 6.64
C LYS A 364 -8.60 -29.05 5.35
N ASN A 365 -8.30 -30.35 5.39
CA ASN A 365 -8.50 -31.24 4.26
C ASN A 365 -9.99 -31.37 3.84
N SER A 366 -10.92 -31.24 4.80
CA SER A 366 -12.37 -31.22 4.52
C SER A 366 -12.77 -30.06 3.63
N ASP A 367 -12.28 -28.87 3.93
CA ASP A 367 -12.62 -27.64 3.21
C ASP A 367 -11.97 -27.64 1.82
N PHE A 368 -10.74 -28.16 1.72
CA PHE A 368 -10.06 -28.36 0.45
C PHE A 368 -10.83 -29.27 -0.50
N ILE A 369 -11.36 -30.39 -0.01
CA ILE A 369 -12.22 -31.28 -0.82
C ILE A 369 -13.57 -30.64 -1.11
N GLN A 370 -14.13 -29.85 -0.17
CA GLN A 370 -15.37 -29.10 -0.41
C GLN A 370 -15.25 -28.17 -1.61
N TRP A 371 -14.11 -27.52 -1.81
CA TRP A 371 -13.87 -26.62 -2.95
C TRP A 371 -14.08 -27.31 -4.32
N TYR A 372 -13.75 -28.59 -4.45
CA TYR A 372 -14.05 -29.35 -5.68
C TYR A 372 -15.56 -29.47 -5.92
N TYR A 373 -16.34 -29.70 -4.85
CA TYR A 373 -17.78 -29.78 -4.95
C TYR A 373 -18.42 -28.42 -5.24
N ASP A 374 -17.87 -27.34 -4.69
CA ASP A 374 -18.29 -25.97 -4.98
C ASP A 374 -18.00 -25.62 -6.46
N MET A 375 -16.83 -25.99 -6.96
CA MET A 375 -16.47 -25.85 -8.38
C MET A 375 -17.40 -26.67 -9.27
N ARG A 376 -17.75 -27.91 -8.87
CA ARG A 376 -18.73 -28.74 -9.58
C ARG A 376 -20.10 -28.06 -9.62
N ALA A 377 -20.58 -27.52 -8.53
CA ALA A 377 -21.84 -26.81 -8.48
C ALA A 377 -21.84 -25.57 -9.37
N LYS A 378 -20.71 -24.85 -9.43
CA LYS A 378 -20.54 -23.64 -10.23
C LYS A 378 -20.44 -23.94 -11.75
N TYR A 379 -19.75 -25.01 -12.14
CA TYR A 379 -19.38 -25.31 -13.53
C TYR A 379 -20.06 -26.54 -14.14
N GLY A 380 -20.51 -27.49 -13.32
CA GLY A 380 -21.17 -28.72 -13.77
C GLY A 380 -22.39 -28.43 -14.63
N GLY A 381 -22.56 -29.22 -15.71
CA GLY A 381 -23.67 -29.07 -16.67
C GLY A 381 -23.53 -27.88 -17.62
N LYS A 382 -22.53 -26.99 -17.44
CA LYS A 382 -22.25 -25.86 -18.35
C LYS A 382 -21.21 -26.21 -19.41
N THR A 383 -20.23 -27.03 -19.07
CA THR A 383 -19.21 -27.61 -19.95
C THR A 383 -18.68 -28.91 -19.34
N VAL A 384 -17.81 -29.60 -20.07
CA VAL A 384 -17.06 -30.75 -19.53
C VAL A 384 -16.03 -30.25 -18.51
N VAL A 385 -16.00 -30.87 -17.31
CA VAL A 385 -15.04 -30.48 -16.26
C VAL A 385 -14.18 -31.69 -15.91
N TYR A 386 -12.86 -31.52 -16.02
CA TYR A 386 -11.89 -32.51 -15.55
C TYR A 386 -11.32 -32.06 -14.21
N TYR A 387 -11.31 -32.97 -13.23
CA TYR A 387 -10.82 -32.69 -11.89
C TYR A 387 -9.50 -33.42 -11.69
N PHE A 388 -8.48 -32.71 -11.28
CA PHE A 388 -7.15 -33.24 -11.00
C PHE A 388 -6.70 -32.86 -9.59
N ILE A 389 -5.89 -33.69 -8.98
CA ILE A 389 -5.20 -33.41 -7.73
C ILE A 389 -3.74 -33.82 -7.84
N GLU A 390 -2.85 -32.95 -7.37
CA GLU A 390 -1.43 -33.27 -7.28
C GLU A 390 -1.23 -34.44 -6.29
N ASN A 391 -0.54 -35.48 -6.75
CA ASN A 391 -0.22 -36.65 -5.94
C ASN A 391 1.23 -37.06 -6.17
N ASN A 392 2.18 -36.29 -5.64
CA ASN A 392 3.58 -36.69 -5.65
C ASN A 392 3.86 -37.79 -4.61
N SER A 393 5.01 -38.45 -4.72
CA SER A 393 5.36 -39.64 -3.90
C SER A 393 5.28 -39.44 -2.38
N LEU A 394 5.31 -38.21 -1.88
CA LEU A 394 5.14 -37.85 -0.47
C LEU A 394 3.65 -37.72 -0.08
N GLN A 395 2.76 -37.58 -1.05
CA GLN A 395 1.33 -37.35 -0.87
C GLN A 395 0.46 -38.61 -1.15
N ASP A 396 1.02 -39.67 -1.73
CA ASP A 396 0.30 -40.91 -2.00
C ASP A 396 -0.51 -41.42 -0.80
N PRO A 397 0.07 -41.56 0.40
CA PRO A 397 -0.70 -41.99 1.56
C PRO A 397 -1.78 -40.98 1.98
N VAL A 398 -1.59 -39.70 1.73
CA VAL A 398 -2.55 -38.66 2.10
C VAL A 398 -3.77 -38.71 1.18
N TRP A 399 -3.58 -38.95 -0.10
CA TRP A 399 -4.70 -39.13 -1.02
C TRP A 399 -5.56 -40.33 -0.63
N GLU A 400 -4.98 -41.50 -0.58
CA GLU A 400 -5.72 -42.75 -0.34
C GLU A 400 -6.35 -42.83 1.05
N GLN A 401 -5.60 -42.40 2.07
CA GLN A 401 -6.02 -42.59 3.46
C GLN A 401 -6.87 -41.43 4.01
N VAL A 402 -6.76 -40.21 3.43
CA VAL A 402 -7.41 -39.02 4.00
C VAL A 402 -8.33 -38.33 3.00
N LEU A 403 -7.83 -37.95 1.81
CA LEU A 403 -8.59 -37.10 0.90
C LEU A 403 -9.66 -37.85 0.12
N GLN A 404 -9.35 -39.03 -0.38
CA GLN A 404 -10.31 -39.89 -1.09
C GLN A 404 -11.51 -40.30 -0.23
N PRO A 405 -11.34 -40.74 1.03
CA PRO A 405 -12.48 -41.01 1.92
C PRO A 405 -13.34 -39.78 2.19
N LEU A 406 -12.73 -38.60 2.31
CA LEU A 406 -13.47 -37.34 2.43
C LEU A 406 -14.28 -37.02 1.17
N ALA A 407 -13.70 -37.22 -0.01
CA ALA A 407 -14.38 -37.01 -1.28
C ALA A 407 -15.59 -37.96 -1.44
N VAL A 408 -15.44 -39.26 -1.08
CA VAL A 408 -16.54 -40.22 -1.09
C VAL A 408 -17.67 -39.77 -0.16
N LYS A 409 -17.34 -39.44 1.09
CA LYS A 409 -18.32 -39.00 2.11
C LYS A 409 -19.08 -37.74 1.69
N LEU A 410 -18.39 -36.76 1.10
CA LEU A 410 -19.03 -35.55 0.59
C LEU A 410 -19.91 -35.87 -0.63
N GLY A 411 -19.48 -36.82 -1.49
CA GLY A 411 -20.24 -37.24 -2.65
C GLY A 411 -21.59 -37.82 -2.31
N GLU A 412 -21.69 -38.60 -1.24
CA GLU A 412 -22.95 -39.18 -0.74
C GLU A 412 -24.01 -38.09 -0.45
N ASN A 413 -23.58 -36.95 0.04
CA ASN A 413 -24.46 -35.85 0.43
C ASN A 413 -24.65 -34.78 -0.66
N GLN A 414 -23.85 -34.79 -1.73
CA GLN A 414 -23.82 -33.70 -2.72
C GLN A 414 -24.05 -34.20 -4.18
N GLY A 415 -24.82 -35.29 -4.36
CA GLY A 415 -25.23 -35.72 -5.70
C GLY A 415 -24.21 -36.57 -6.44
N GLY A 416 -23.43 -37.36 -5.73
CA GLY A 416 -22.49 -38.35 -6.27
C GLY A 416 -21.02 -37.91 -6.18
N MET A 417 -20.14 -38.89 -6.26
CA MET A 417 -18.70 -38.70 -6.19
C MET A 417 -18.15 -37.97 -7.43
N ILE A 418 -17.21 -37.03 -7.22
CA ILE A 418 -16.45 -36.41 -8.29
C ILE A 418 -15.31 -37.33 -8.71
N PRO A 419 -15.11 -37.63 -10.02
CA PRO A 419 -13.96 -38.39 -10.50
C PRO A 419 -12.69 -37.53 -10.49
N ILE A 420 -12.04 -37.43 -9.34
CA ILE A 420 -10.78 -36.70 -9.20
C ILE A 420 -9.63 -37.59 -9.66
N ILE A 421 -8.88 -37.17 -10.65
CA ILE A 421 -7.75 -37.88 -11.24
C ILE A 421 -6.48 -37.43 -10.51
N THR A 422 -5.69 -38.38 -10.02
CA THR A 422 -4.39 -38.09 -9.41
C THR A 422 -3.34 -37.76 -10.47
N ASP A 423 -2.61 -36.69 -10.27
CA ASP A 423 -1.47 -36.29 -11.09
C ASP A 423 -0.18 -36.66 -10.36
N SER A 424 0.46 -37.74 -10.80
CA SER A 424 1.72 -38.26 -10.25
C SER A 424 2.93 -37.82 -11.08
N THR A 425 2.80 -36.82 -11.92
CA THR A 425 3.91 -36.30 -12.76
C THR A 425 5.03 -35.80 -11.87
N ARG A 426 6.26 -36.30 -12.09
CA ARG A 426 7.45 -35.78 -11.39
C ARG A 426 7.67 -34.33 -11.78
N LYS A 427 7.62 -33.46 -10.80
CA LYS A 427 7.88 -32.03 -10.97
C LYS A 427 9.35 -31.73 -10.64
N GLY A 428 10.02 -31.01 -11.54
CA GLY A 428 11.35 -30.45 -11.31
C GLY A 428 11.34 -29.24 -10.36
N ASP A 429 12.32 -28.38 -10.50
CA ASP A 429 12.42 -27.15 -9.70
C ASP A 429 11.14 -26.29 -9.82
N LYS A 430 10.58 -25.92 -8.68
CA LYS A 430 9.29 -25.20 -8.60
C LYS A 430 9.36 -23.83 -9.27
N TYR A 431 10.43 -23.06 -8.98
CA TYR A 431 10.59 -21.73 -9.56
C TYR A 431 10.72 -21.81 -11.09
N ALA A 432 11.61 -22.70 -11.59
CA ALA A 432 11.85 -22.84 -13.02
C ALA A 432 10.59 -23.23 -13.80
N ARG A 433 9.72 -24.09 -13.24
CA ARG A 433 8.45 -24.49 -13.87
C ARG A 433 7.45 -23.34 -13.94
N ILE A 434 7.27 -22.64 -12.81
CA ILE A 434 6.37 -21.48 -12.73
C ILE A 434 6.82 -20.42 -13.74
N GLU A 435 8.10 -20.05 -13.74
CA GLU A 435 8.65 -19.07 -14.66
C GLU A 435 8.49 -19.52 -16.12
N ALA A 436 8.97 -20.70 -16.48
CA ALA A 436 8.96 -21.18 -17.85
C ALA A 436 7.55 -21.37 -18.44
N THR A 437 6.56 -21.73 -17.62
CA THR A 437 5.19 -21.98 -18.07
C THR A 437 4.33 -20.72 -18.05
N LEU A 438 4.35 -19.97 -16.92
CA LEU A 438 3.39 -18.89 -16.71
C LEU A 438 3.88 -17.53 -17.22
N GLU A 439 5.19 -17.22 -17.15
CA GLU A 439 5.71 -15.91 -17.55
C GLU A 439 5.45 -15.61 -19.04
N PRO A 440 5.77 -16.50 -19.99
CA PRO A 440 5.51 -16.22 -21.41
C PRO A 440 4.03 -16.01 -21.72
N LEU A 441 3.14 -16.74 -21.03
CA LEU A 441 1.70 -16.61 -21.21
C LEU A 441 1.20 -15.27 -20.66
N ASN A 442 1.70 -14.88 -19.49
CA ASN A 442 1.34 -13.61 -18.85
C ASN A 442 1.85 -12.42 -19.67
N ARG A 443 3.13 -12.40 -20.03
CA ARG A 443 3.76 -11.35 -20.84
C ARG A 443 3.09 -11.14 -22.21
N GLN A 444 2.55 -12.21 -22.79
CA GLN A 444 1.80 -12.16 -24.05
C GLN A 444 0.30 -11.88 -23.86
N SER A 445 -0.17 -11.57 -22.65
CA SER A 445 -1.59 -11.41 -22.31
C SER A 445 -2.46 -12.61 -22.72
N ARG A 446 -1.86 -13.81 -22.65
CA ARG A 446 -2.51 -15.10 -22.93
C ARG A 446 -2.97 -15.82 -21.66
N LEU A 447 -2.55 -15.35 -20.48
CA LEU A 447 -3.05 -15.75 -19.17
C LEU A 447 -3.97 -14.65 -18.68
N VAL A 448 -5.28 -14.92 -18.58
CA VAL A 448 -6.30 -13.92 -18.27
C VAL A 448 -7.06 -14.33 -17.02
N PHE A 449 -7.04 -13.50 -15.99
CA PHE A 449 -7.82 -13.68 -14.77
C PHE A 449 -9.22 -13.11 -14.95
N ASN A 450 -10.23 -13.80 -14.43
CA ASN A 450 -11.62 -13.41 -14.57
C ASN A 450 -11.92 -12.09 -13.85
N ILE A 451 -12.24 -11.04 -14.60
CA ILE A 451 -12.55 -9.71 -14.04
C ILE A 451 -13.78 -9.73 -13.13
N ASP A 452 -14.75 -10.62 -13.39
CA ASP A 452 -15.96 -10.72 -12.58
C ASP A 452 -15.66 -11.29 -11.17
N GLU A 453 -14.50 -11.92 -10.99
CA GLU A 453 -13.99 -12.43 -9.70
C GLU A 453 -12.88 -11.53 -9.10
N SER A 454 -12.68 -10.31 -9.60
CA SER A 454 -11.64 -9.40 -9.08
C SER A 454 -11.84 -9.00 -7.62
N GLY A 455 -13.07 -9.06 -7.11
CA GLY A 455 -13.39 -8.87 -5.70
C GLY A 455 -13.22 -10.13 -4.82
N ASN A 456 -12.92 -11.29 -5.41
CA ASN A 456 -12.73 -12.55 -4.67
C ASN A 456 -11.37 -12.55 -3.95
N PRO A 457 -11.35 -12.67 -2.60
CA PRO A 457 -10.10 -12.64 -1.83
C PRO A 457 -9.08 -13.72 -2.22
N ASN A 458 -9.55 -14.88 -2.70
CA ASN A 458 -8.67 -15.96 -3.13
C ASN A 458 -8.03 -15.67 -4.49
N MET A 459 -8.76 -15.03 -5.41
CA MET A 459 -8.20 -14.56 -6.69
C MET A 459 -7.19 -13.45 -6.48
N GLN A 460 -7.46 -12.52 -5.55
CA GLN A 460 -6.49 -11.49 -5.16
C GLN A 460 -5.23 -12.08 -4.54
N ARG A 461 -5.38 -13.10 -3.68
CA ARG A 461 -4.23 -13.81 -3.08
C ARG A 461 -3.42 -14.56 -4.14
N LEU A 462 -4.08 -15.15 -5.16
CA LEU A 462 -3.39 -15.75 -6.29
C LEU A 462 -2.57 -14.71 -7.06
N GLU A 463 -3.14 -13.55 -7.35
CA GLU A 463 -2.42 -12.43 -7.96
C GLU A 463 -1.22 -12.00 -7.11
N GLU A 464 -1.41 -11.83 -5.79
CA GLU A 464 -0.34 -11.46 -4.87
C GLU A 464 0.81 -12.49 -4.87
N GLN A 465 0.48 -13.79 -4.87
CA GLN A 465 1.50 -14.84 -4.95
C GLN A 465 2.19 -14.88 -6.32
N MET A 466 1.48 -14.63 -7.42
CA MET A 466 2.07 -14.51 -8.76
C MET A 466 3.08 -13.36 -8.81
N LEU A 467 2.70 -12.17 -8.33
CA LEU A 467 3.56 -10.99 -8.30
C LEU A 467 4.76 -11.15 -7.34
N ALA A 468 4.63 -11.99 -6.31
CA ALA A 468 5.70 -12.26 -5.35
C ALA A 468 6.69 -13.34 -5.83
N VAL A 469 6.48 -13.97 -6.99
CA VAL A 469 7.42 -14.95 -7.53
C VAL A 469 8.75 -14.27 -7.90
N SER A 470 9.82 -14.78 -7.31
CA SER A 470 11.19 -14.34 -7.60
C SER A 470 12.17 -15.51 -7.42
N PRO A 471 13.41 -15.40 -7.91
CA PRO A 471 14.41 -16.43 -7.76
C PRO A 471 14.58 -16.87 -6.29
N GLY A 472 14.56 -18.19 -6.07
CA GLY A 472 14.65 -18.77 -4.73
C GLY A 472 13.35 -18.84 -3.94
N LEU A 473 12.23 -18.33 -4.47
CA LEU A 473 10.88 -18.37 -3.87
C LEU A 473 10.86 -17.99 -2.38
N PRO A 474 11.24 -16.76 -2.02
CA PRO A 474 11.25 -16.32 -0.61
C PRO A 474 9.84 -16.16 -0.03
N ALA A 475 8.82 -16.09 -0.88
CA ALA A 475 7.40 -15.98 -0.53
C ALA A 475 6.63 -17.26 -0.90
N PRO A 476 5.46 -17.53 -0.30
CA PRO A 476 4.58 -18.63 -0.71
C PRO A 476 4.22 -18.55 -2.19
N ALA A 477 4.36 -19.66 -2.90
CA ALA A 477 4.06 -19.78 -4.32
C ALA A 477 3.17 -21.00 -4.62
N ASP A 478 2.28 -21.37 -3.68
CA ASP A 478 1.41 -22.53 -3.81
C ASP A 478 0.30 -22.30 -4.85
N GLY A 479 -0.21 -21.08 -4.95
CA GLY A 479 -1.13 -20.65 -6.00
C GLY A 479 -0.52 -20.73 -7.41
N PRO A 480 0.61 -20.08 -7.67
CA PRO A 480 1.35 -20.20 -8.93
C PRO A 480 1.69 -21.63 -9.33
N ASP A 481 2.10 -22.49 -8.38
CA ASP A 481 2.40 -23.90 -8.63
C ASP A 481 1.14 -24.70 -9.03
N CYS A 482 0.04 -24.49 -8.32
CA CYS A 482 -1.25 -25.07 -8.65
C CYS A 482 -1.74 -24.61 -10.05
N LEU A 483 -1.56 -23.33 -10.38
CA LEU A 483 -1.92 -22.78 -11.68
C LEU A 483 -1.07 -23.38 -12.81
N GLU A 484 0.23 -23.57 -12.58
CA GLU A 484 1.12 -24.24 -13.51
C GLU A 484 0.64 -25.67 -13.79
N GLY A 485 0.31 -26.44 -12.73
CA GLY A 485 -0.25 -27.77 -12.86
C GLY A 485 -1.59 -27.81 -13.62
N ALA A 486 -2.46 -26.83 -13.39
CA ALA A 486 -3.72 -26.70 -14.13
C ALA A 486 -3.50 -26.45 -15.63
N ILE A 487 -2.56 -25.59 -15.99
CA ILE A 487 -2.21 -25.32 -17.39
C ILE A 487 -1.55 -26.53 -18.04
N PHE A 488 -0.67 -27.23 -17.33
CA PHE A 488 -0.05 -28.46 -17.81
C PHE A 488 -1.12 -29.52 -18.16
N GLN A 489 -2.05 -29.81 -17.24
CA GLN A 489 -3.12 -30.76 -17.47
C GLN A 489 -4.10 -30.30 -18.57
N THR A 490 -4.31 -28.99 -18.72
CA THR A 490 -5.08 -28.41 -19.83
C THR A 490 -4.42 -28.75 -21.17
N ASN A 491 -3.10 -28.60 -21.28
CA ASN A 491 -2.34 -28.93 -22.49
C ASN A 491 -2.39 -30.44 -22.82
N VAL A 492 -2.27 -31.30 -21.80
CA VAL A 492 -2.40 -32.77 -21.97
C VAL A 492 -3.78 -33.13 -22.55
N LYS A 493 -4.85 -32.53 -22.03
CA LYS A 493 -6.22 -32.76 -22.54
C LYS A 493 -6.42 -32.20 -23.96
N LEU A 494 -5.89 -31.02 -24.27
CA LEU A 494 -5.94 -30.45 -25.63
C LEU A 494 -5.25 -31.36 -26.64
N SER A 495 -4.10 -31.94 -26.31
CA SER A 495 -3.35 -32.85 -27.18
C SER A 495 -4.14 -34.14 -27.42
N SER A 496 -4.83 -34.72 -26.40
CA SER A 496 -5.64 -35.93 -26.55
C SER A 496 -6.85 -35.68 -27.45
N VAL A 497 -7.56 -34.57 -27.29
CA VAL A 497 -8.73 -34.23 -28.12
C VAL A 497 -8.33 -34.05 -29.61
N SER A 498 -7.17 -33.43 -29.89
CA SER A 498 -6.69 -33.31 -31.28
C SER A 498 -6.29 -34.64 -31.89
N THR A 499 -5.76 -35.58 -31.12
CA THR A 499 -5.38 -36.92 -31.61
C THR A 499 -6.62 -37.75 -31.94
N ASP A 500 -7.67 -37.73 -31.13
CA ASP A 500 -8.93 -38.43 -31.40
C ASP A 500 -9.61 -37.88 -32.68
N ALA A 501 -9.54 -36.59 -32.92
CA ALA A 501 -10.06 -35.97 -34.15
C ALA A 501 -9.34 -36.48 -35.42
N ILE A 502 -8.01 -36.71 -35.33
CA ILE A 502 -7.22 -37.29 -36.43
C ILE A 502 -7.57 -38.75 -36.69
N ILE A 503 -7.79 -39.55 -35.62
CA ILE A 503 -8.17 -40.96 -35.76
C ILE A 503 -9.56 -41.12 -36.40
N ILE A 504 -10.53 -40.28 -36.05
CA ILE A 504 -11.87 -40.30 -36.64
C ILE A 504 -11.82 -39.85 -38.10
N GLY A 505 -10.94 -38.93 -38.48
CA GLY A 505 -10.72 -38.48 -39.86
C GLY A 505 -10.04 -39.54 -40.74
N GLY A 506 -9.24 -40.46 -40.16
CA GLY A 506 -8.54 -41.54 -40.88
C GLY A 506 -9.41 -42.77 -41.22
N ALA A 507 -10.57 -42.96 -40.59
CA ALA A 507 -11.43 -44.11 -40.77
C ALA A 507 -12.36 -44.08 -42.01
N ARG A 508 -12.28 -43.11 -42.90
CA ARG A 508 -13.03 -43.04 -44.15
C ARG A 508 -12.16 -43.14 -45.38
N ARG A 509 -11.39 -44.21 -45.53
CA ARG A 509 -10.86 -44.69 -46.80
C ARG A 509 -10.75 -46.21 -46.78
N ASN A 510 -11.83 -46.86 -47.09
CA ASN A 510 -11.80 -48.04 -47.97
C ASN A 510 -13.18 -48.64 -48.06
N SER A 511 -13.87 -48.37 -49.11
CA SER A 511 -14.76 -49.32 -49.74
C SER A 511 -14.92 -48.90 -51.19
N LYS A 512 -14.41 -49.72 -52.02
CA LYS A 512 -14.71 -50.06 -53.40
C LYS A 512 -13.51 -50.04 -54.31
N ARG A 513 -13.01 -51.25 -54.62
CA ARG A 513 -12.73 -51.67 -55.99
C ARG A 513 -12.52 -53.19 -55.98
N TYR A 514 -13.38 -53.82 -56.71
CA TYR A 514 -13.30 -55.01 -57.55
C TYR A 514 -12.31 -56.10 -57.16
#